data_e8a3111e6900b3d5593ffb1b1a7cacb2
#
_entry.id   e8a3111e6900b3d5593ffb1b1a7cacb2
#
_cell.length_a   1.000
_cell.length_b   1.000
_cell.length_c   1.000
_cell.angle_alpha   90.00
_cell.angle_beta   90.00
_cell.angle_gamma   90.00
#
_symmetry.space_group_name_H-M   'P 1'
#
loop_
_entity.id
_entity.type
_entity.pdbx_description
1 polymer ?
#
loop_
_entity_poly.entity_id
_entity_poly.type
_entity_poly.pdbx_seq_one_letter_code
_entity_poly.pdbx_strand_id
1 'polypeptide(L)'
;PLTINSMKYQVAIIGGGPAGYTAAEAAGKAGLSVVLFEKQSLGGVCLNEGCIPTKTLLYSAKTYDGARHAAKYAVSVPEVSFDLPKIIARKQKVVRKLVLGVKGKLTAHGVTIVSGEATVTDKNHVECGGETYECENLLLCTGSETFVPAIPGIDKVSYWTHRDALDNKELPASLAIIGGGVIGMEFASFFNSLGVQVTVVEMLDEILGGGMDRELAGMLRAEYAKRGIKFMLSAKVVSVMPDTAEASSLIQVNYETADGPGSVVAERLLMSVGRRPVMKGFGLENLGLERTERGNVFVNGQMQTSVPGVYACGDLTGYSLLAHTAVREAEVAIHSIIGKKDAMSYRAIPGVVYTNPEIAGVGETEESLQKRGVAYRAVKLPMAYSGRFVAENEGVNGVCKLLLGSDDTVLGAHVLGNPASEIITLAGMAIELKLTADGWKKIVFPHPTVGEIFKEAL
;
A
#
# COMPACT_ATOMS: atom_id res chain seq x y z
N PRO A 1 29.91 22.46 34.49
CA PRO A 1 28.86 21.54 34.03
C PRO A 1 27.93 22.36 33.15
N LEU A 2 28.00 22.08 31.84
CA LEU A 2 27.05 22.58 30.86
C LEU A 2 25.71 21.94 31.22
N THR A 3 24.76 22.72 31.72
CA THR A 3 23.36 22.34 31.85
C THR A 3 22.86 22.08 30.44
N ILE A 4 22.75 20.79 30.09
CA ILE A 4 22.03 20.35 28.87
C ILE A 4 20.59 20.81 29.11
N ASN A 5 20.16 21.85 28.40
CA ASN A 5 18.77 22.28 28.41
C ASN A 5 17.96 21.24 27.62
N SER A 6 17.53 20.15 28.28
CA SER A 6 16.67 19.18 27.65
C SER A 6 15.26 19.73 27.49
N MET A 7 14.76 19.73 26.26
CA MET A 7 13.37 20.08 26.00
C MET A 7 12.49 18.93 26.39
N LYS A 8 11.46 19.16 27.21
CA LYS A 8 10.57 18.09 27.71
C LYS A 8 9.27 18.04 26.95
N TYR A 9 8.88 16.82 26.57
CA TYR A 9 7.64 16.51 25.87
C TYR A 9 6.92 15.33 26.52
N GLN A 10 5.60 15.30 26.41
CA GLN A 10 4.83 14.14 26.85
C GLN A 10 4.92 13.00 25.83
N VAL A 11 5.05 13.33 24.55
CA VAL A 11 5.19 12.33 23.47
C VAL A 11 6.27 12.75 22.48
N ALA A 12 7.24 11.88 22.25
CA ALA A 12 8.20 11.97 21.15
C ALA A 12 7.89 10.91 20.09
N ILE A 13 7.86 11.32 18.83
CA ILE A 13 7.49 10.47 17.70
C ILE A 13 8.63 10.45 16.69
N ILE A 14 9.12 9.24 16.36
CA ILE A 14 10.18 9.04 15.36
C ILE A 14 9.57 8.60 14.04
N GLY A 15 9.61 9.50 13.04
CA GLY A 15 9.05 9.28 11.71
C GLY A 15 7.74 10.02 11.48
N GLY A 16 7.67 10.78 10.39
CA GLY A 16 6.56 11.64 9.99
C GLY A 16 5.67 11.08 8.89
N GLY A 17 5.64 9.74 8.72
CA GLY A 17 4.72 9.05 7.81
C GLY A 17 3.29 8.95 8.38
N PRO A 18 2.39 8.17 7.74
CA PRO A 18 0.98 8.07 8.15
C PRO A 18 0.76 7.74 9.63
N ALA A 19 1.53 6.82 10.21
CA ALA A 19 1.48 6.54 11.64
C ALA A 19 1.90 7.77 12.46
N GLY A 20 3.06 8.35 12.13
CA GLY A 20 3.66 9.43 12.91
C GLY A 20 2.85 10.72 12.89
N TYR A 21 2.45 11.20 11.71
CA TYR A 21 1.68 12.45 11.64
C TYR A 21 0.25 12.29 12.20
N THR A 22 -0.35 11.10 12.08
CA THR A 22 -1.66 10.83 12.69
C THR A 22 -1.56 10.82 14.22
N ALA A 23 -0.56 10.13 14.77
CA ALA A 23 -0.31 10.12 16.20
C ALA A 23 -0.03 11.52 16.74
N ALA A 24 0.81 12.29 16.03
CA ALA A 24 1.13 13.66 16.43
C ALA A 24 -0.10 14.57 16.46
N GLU A 25 -0.94 14.50 15.42
CA GLU A 25 -2.21 15.25 15.38
C GLU A 25 -3.15 14.83 16.52
N ALA A 26 -3.31 13.52 16.74
CA ALA A 26 -4.18 12.99 17.79
C ALA A 26 -3.71 13.40 19.20
N ALA A 27 -2.40 13.31 19.46
CA ALA A 27 -1.80 13.72 20.73
C ALA A 27 -1.93 15.23 20.95
N GLY A 28 -1.67 16.04 19.92
CA GLY A 28 -1.85 17.49 19.99
C GLY A 28 -3.30 17.89 20.26
N LYS A 29 -4.27 17.26 19.60
CA LYS A 29 -5.72 17.41 19.86
C LYS A 29 -6.10 17.05 21.29
N ALA A 30 -5.42 16.09 21.89
CA ALA A 30 -5.62 15.69 23.27
C ALA A 30 -4.94 16.64 24.28
N GLY A 31 -4.27 17.70 23.81
CA GLY A 31 -3.59 18.69 24.65
C GLY A 31 -2.21 18.27 25.16
N LEU A 32 -1.63 17.20 24.60
CA LEU A 32 -0.29 16.76 24.95
C LEU A 32 0.78 17.62 24.26
N SER A 33 1.91 17.82 24.93
CA SER A 33 3.11 18.38 24.30
C SER A 33 3.80 17.29 23.45
N VAL A 34 3.97 17.58 22.15
CA VAL A 34 4.42 16.60 21.16
C VAL A 34 5.60 17.11 20.36
N VAL A 35 6.61 16.29 20.19
CA VAL A 35 7.69 16.49 19.22
C VAL A 35 7.70 15.34 18.20
N LEU A 36 7.76 15.71 16.92
CA LEU A 36 7.82 14.79 15.79
C LEU A 36 9.12 14.99 15.03
N PHE A 37 9.88 13.93 14.87
CA PHE A 37 11.14 13.94 14.11
C PHE A 37 10.93 13.31 12.73
N GLU A 38 11.34 14.01 11.67
CA GLU A 38 11.31 13.51 10.30
C GLU A 38 12.63 13.83 9.58
N LYS A 39 13.28 12.79 9.08
CA LYS A 39 14.61 12.93 8.46
C LYS A 39 14.59 13.31 6.97
N GLN A 40 13.49 13.08 6.28
CA GLN A 40 13.36 13.37 4.84
C GLN A 40 12.22 14.36 4.58
N SER A 41 11.01 13.86 4.47
CA SER A 41 9.84 14.67 4.14
C SER A 41 8.63 14.26 4.96
N LEU A 42 7.99 15.23 5.58
CA LEU A 42 6.73 15.01 6.28
C LEU A 42 5.69 14.37 5.34
N GLY A 43 4.96 13.39 5.85
CA GLY A 43 4.05 12.57 5.05
C GLY A 43 4.60 11.18 4.73
N GLY A 44 5.93 10.97 4.88
CA GLY A 44 6.60 9.70 4.68
C GLY A 44 6.49 9.15 3.26
N VAL A 45 6.71 7.85 3.12
CA VAL A 45 6.64 7.16 1.81
C VAL A 45 5.27 7.33 1.16
N CYS A 46 4.17 7.16 1.90
CA CYS A 46 2.82 7.20 1.34
C CYS A 46 2.51 8.51 0.61
N LEU A 47 2.75 9.68 1.22
CA LEU A 47 2.46 10.97 0.60
C LEU A 47 3.50 11.38 -0.46
N ASN A 48 4.77 11.06 -0.25
CA ASN A 48 5.85 11.59 -1.09
C ASN A 48 6.23 10.68 -2.25
N GLU A 49 6.23 9.37 -2.04
CA GLU A 49 6.78 8.39 -2.98
C GLU A 49 6.04 7.05 -3.00
N GLY A 50 4.77 7.03 -2.59
CA GLY A 50 3.95 5.82 -2.50
C GLY A 50 2.52 6.03 -2.99
N CYS A 51 1.57 5.98 -2.05
CA CYS A 51 0.13 5.96 -2.34
C CYS A 51 -0.31 7.13 -3.23
N ILE A 52 -0.06 8.35 -2.78
CA ILE A 52 -0.60 9.54 -3.45
C ILE A 52 0.04 9.80 -4.82
N PRO A 53 1.38 9.81 -4.97
CA PRO A 53 1.97 10.00 -6.28
C PRO A 53 1.57 8.89 -7.27
N THR A 54 1.55 7.63 -6.85
CA THR A 54 1.15 6.52 -7.71
C THR A 54 -0.29 6.65 -8.17
N LYS A 55 -1.24 6.91 -7.25
CA LYS A 55 -2.67 7.07 -7.60
C LYS A 55 -2.91 8.31 -8.47
N THR A 56 -2.10 9.35 -8.30
CA THR A 56 -2.15 10.53 -9.17
C THR A 56 -1.75 10.19 -10.61
N LEU A 57 -0.68 9.40 -10.79
CA LEU A 57 -0.27 8.91 -12.11
C LEU A 57 -1.32 7.96 -12.71
N LEU A 58 -1.84 7.02 -11.93
CA LEU A 58 -2.86 6.06 -12.36
C LEU A 58 -4.15 6.76 -12.80
N TYR A 59 -4.53 7.85 -12.14
CA TYR A 59 -5.72 8.61 -12.57
C TYR A 59 -5.51 9.30 -13.91
N SER A 60 -4.32 9.84 -14.18
CA SER A 60 -3.97 10.37 -15.50
C SER A 60 -4.03 9.29 -16.58
N ALA A 61 -3.47 8.10 -16.31
CA ALA A 61 -3.54 6.96 -17.22
C ALA A 61 -4.97 6.50 -17.46
N LYS A 62 -5.79 6.40 -16.41
CA LYS A 62 -7.21 6.06 -16.49
C LYS A 62 -8.00 7.07 -17.33
N THR A 63 -7.70 8.36 -17.18
CA THR A 63 -8.32 9.43 -17.97
C THR A 63 -7.95 9.30 -19.45
N TYR A 64 -6.68 9.05 -19.74
CA TYR A 64 -6.20 8.82 -21.10
C TYR A 64 -6.83 7.58 -21.74
N ASP A 65 -6.90 6.45 -21.02
CA ASP A 65 -7.58 5.23 -21.48
C ASP A 65 -9.06 5.46 -21.69
N GLY A 66 -9.73 6.17 -20.80
CA GLY A 66 -11.14 6.54 -20.95
C GLY A 66 -11.42 7.36 -22.21
N ALA A 67 -10.56 8.33 -22.50
CA ALA A 67 -10.68 9.15 -23.71
C ALA A 67 -10.45 8.31 -24.97
N ARG A 68 -9.45 7.44 -25.00
CA ARG A 68 -9.18 6.54 -26.16
C ARG A 68 -10.32 5.58 -26.45
N HIS A 69 -11.05 5.15 -25.43
CA HIS A 69 -12.13 4.17 -25.53
C HIS A 69 -13.54 4.80 -25.39
N ALA A 70 -13.64 6.12 -25.51
CA ALA A 70 -14.89 6.85 -25.33
C ALA A 70 -16.01 6.43 -26.31
N ALA A 71 -15.64 5.91 -27.49
CA ALA A 71 -16.60 5.44 -28.50
C ALA A 71 -17.54 4.36 -27.97
N LYS A 72 -17.11 3.53 -27.00
CA LYS A 72 -18.00 2.53 -26.38
C LYS A 72 -19.16 3.15 -25.58
N TYR A 73 -19.03 4.42 -25.21
CA TYR A 73 -20.10 5.23 -24.60
C TYR A 73 -20.76 6.22 -25.57
N ALA A 74 -20.61 5.98 -26.87
CA ALA A 74 -21.12 6.84 -27.94
C ALA A 74 -20.55 8.29 -27.93
N VAL A 75 -19.34 8.46 -27.37
CA VAL A 75 -18.63 9.74 -27.35
C VAL A 75 -17.49 9.70 -28.36
N SER A 76 -17.49 10.65 -29.31
CA SER A 76 -16.42 10.74 -30.30
C SER A 76 -15.30 11.64 -29.80
N VAL A 77 -14.08 11.08 -29.76
CA VAL A 77 -12.85 11.80 -29.40
C VAL A 77 -11.87 11.62 -30.58
N PRO A 78 -11.73 12.62 -31.45
CA PRO A 78 -10.96 12.48 -32.70
C PRO A 78 -9.46 12.24 -32.50
N GLU A 79 -8.88 12.86 -31.45
CA GLU A 79 -7.46 12.75 -31.12
C GLU A 79 -7.27 12.79 -29.64
N VAL A 80 -6.41 11.88 -29.11
CA VAL A 80 -6.06 11.80 -27.70
C VAL A 80 -4.56 11.71 -27.58
N SER A 81 -3.97 12.60 -26.81
CA SER A 81 -2.54 12.60 -26.50
C SER A 81 -2.30 12.83 -25.02
N PHE A 82 -1.09 12.59 -24.56
CA PHE A 82 -0.64 12.90 -23.21
C PHE A 82 0.74 13.55 -23.24
N ASP A 83 1.08 14.23 -22.15
CA ASP A 83 2.38 14.88 -21.94
C ASP A 83 2.93 14.37 -20.61
N LEU A 84 3.86 13.42 -20.66
CA LEU A 84 4.40 12.78 -19.46
C LEU A 84 5.06 13.78 -18.50
N PRO A 85 5.91 14.72 -18.92
CA PRO A 85 6.41 15.77 -18.03
C PRO A 85 5.33 16.55 -17.29
N LYS A 86 4.19 16.85 -17.92
CA LYS A 86 3.06 17.51 -17.27
C LYS A 86 2.33 16.59 -16.30
N ILE A 87 2.20 15.30 -16.60
CA ILE A 87 1.67 14.29 -15.67
C ILE A 87 2.53 14.25 -14.40
N ILE A 88 3.85 14.20 -14.54
CA ILE A 88 4.79 14.22 -13.43
C ILE A 88 4.70 15.55 -12.64
N ALA A 89 4.63 16.68 -13.31
CA ALA A 89 4.46 17.99 -12.65
C ALA A 89 3.14 18.07 -11.86
N ARG A 90 2.04 17.54 -12.41
CA ARG A 90 0.76 17.42 -11.70
C ARG A 90 0.90 16.58 -10.42
N LYS A 91 1.55 15.42 -10.52
CA LYS A 91 1.83 14.55 -9.37
C LYS A 91 2.57 15.33 -8.26
N GLN A 92 3.64 16.03 -8.61
CA GLN A 92 4.43 16.82 -7.66
C GLN A 92 3.60 17.93 -7.00
N LYS A 93 2.70 18.59 -7.76
CA LYS A 93 1.78 19.58 -7.22
C LYS A 93 0.81 18.98 -6.19
N VAL A 94 0.24 17.82 -6.47
CA VAL A 94 -0.67 17.11 -5.56
C VAL A 94 0.05 16.75 -4.26
N VAL A 95 1.23 16.15 -4.37
CA VAL A 95 2.06 15.77 -3.21
C VAL A 95 2.36 16.99 -2.34
N ARG A 96 2.87 18.07 -2.91
CA ARG A 96 3.18 19.30 -2.16
C ARG A 96 1.97 19.86 -1.42
N LYS A 97 0.80 19.89 -2.06
CA LYS A 97 -0.44 20.36 -1.44
C LYS A 97 -0.79 19.55 -0.20
N LEU A 98 -0.67 18.23 -0.27
CA LEU A 98 -1.01 17.34 0.84
C LEU A 98 0.01 17.41 1.98
N VAL A 99 1.30 17.46 1.65
CA VAL A 99 2.36 17.63 2.65
C VAL A 99 2.19 18.95 3.43
N LEU A 100 1.88 20.05 2.73
CA LEU A 100 1.57 21.32 3.35
C LEU A 100 0.32 21.25 4.24
N GLY A 101 -0.70 20.51 3.81
CA GLY A 101 -1.91 20.25 4.59
C GLY A 101 -1.61 19.50 5.89
N VAL A 102 -0.78 18.47 5.85
CA VAL A 102 -0.33 17.75 7.06
C VAL A 102 0.44 18.69 7.98
N LYS A 103 1.42 19.45 7.45
CA LYS A 103 2.18 20.41 8.24
C LYS A 103 1.28 21.45 8.93
N GLY A 104 0.31 21.98 8.19
CA GLY A 104 -0.64 22.97 8.74
C GLY A 104 -1.48 22.40 9.89
N LYS A 105 -1.97 21.16 9.75
CA LYS A 105 -2.72 20.48 10.83
C LYS A 105 -1.86 20.27 12.08
N LEU A 106 -0.64 19.79 11.92
CA LEU A 106 0.27 19.57 13.05
C LEU A 106 0.59 20.87 13.78
N THR A 107 0.91 21.92 13.03
CA THR A 107 1.17 23.25 13.59
C THR A 107 -0.05 23.81 14.34
N ALA A 108 -1.25 23.66 13.79
CA ALA A 108 -2.49 24.12 14.42
C ALA A 108 -2.79 23.41 15.75
N HIS A 109 -2.25 22.21 15.96
CA HIS A 109 -2.38 21.45 17.21
C HIS A 109 -1.13 21.51 18.11
N GLY A 110 -0.24 22.49 17.88
CA GLY A 110 0.92 22.74 18.73
C GLY A 110 2.03 21.69 18.67
N VAL A 111 2.08 20.88 17.62
CA VAL A 111 3.13 19.88 17.42
C VAL A 111 4.43 20.56 17.03
N THR A 112 5.51 20.26 17.75
CA THR A 112 6.88 20.65 17.37
C THR A 112 7.40 19.68 16.32
N ILE A 113 7.72 20.18 15.13
CA ILE A 113 8.28 19.38 14.04
C ILE A 113 9.77 19.65 13.95
N VAL A 114 10.59 18.62 14.12
CA VAL A 114 12.05 18.67 14.00
C VAL A 114 12.50 17.92 12.76
N SER A 115 13.11 18.65 11.82
CA SER A 115 13.68 18.04 10.61
C SER A 115 15.10 17.57 10.91
N GLY A 116 15.33 16.29 10.80
CA GLY A 116 16.62 15.67 11.05
C GLY A 116 16.55 14.20 11.39
N GLU A 117 17.69 13.56 11.35
CA GLU A 117 17.84 12.15 11.74
C GLU A 117 17.88 12.07 13.27
N ALA A 118 16.85 11.44 13.83
CA ALA A 118 16.73 11.26 15.27
C ALA A 118 17.33 9.93 15.71
N THR A 119 18.01 9.92 16.84
CA THR A 119 18.54 8.71 17.48
C THR A 119 17.97 8.57 18.88
N VAL A 120 17.34 7.44 19.14
CA VAL A 120 16.87 7.06 20.48
C VAL A 120 18.07 6.61 21.30
N THR A 121 18.34 7.30 22.41
CA THR A 121 19.43 6.92 23.33
C THR A 121 18.94 6.01 24.46
N ASP A 122 17.73 6.23 24.90
CA ASP A 122 16.96 5.36 25.81
C ASP A 122 15.46 5.65 25.64
N LYS A 123 14.62 4.99 26.46
CA LYS A 123 13.15 5.13 26.36
C LYS A 123 12.60 6.54 26.61
N ASN A 124 13.39 7.41 27.22
CA ASN A 124 12.97 8.76 27.58
C ASN A 124 13.77 9.88 26.87
N HIS A 125 14.80 9.51 26.09
CA HIS A 125 15.68 10.49 25.46
C HIS A 125 15.88 10.21 23.97
N VAL A 126 15.78 11.28 23.19
CA VAL A 126 16.01 11.30 21.75
C VAL A 126 17.00 12.41 21.42
N GLU A 127 18.01 12.12 20.62
CA GLU A 127 18.95 13.09 20.09
C GLU A 127 18.66 13.42 18.63
N CYS A 128 18.68 14.68 18.27
CA CYS A 128 18.56 15.13 16.89
C CYS A 128 19.26 16.49 16.71
N GLY A 129 20.13 16.61 15.71
CA GLY A 129 20.81 17.86 15.40
C GLY A 129 21.73 18.38 16.51
N GLY A 130 22.21 17.52 17.39
CA GLY A 130 23.04 17.90 18.55
C GLY A 130 22.25 18.34 19.79
N GLU A 131 20.92 18.33 19.73
CA GLU A 131 20.03 18.64 20.85
C GLU A 131 19.45 17.35 21.44
N THR A 132 19.21 17.36 22.75
CA THR A 132 18.57 16.25 23.47
C THR A 132 17.14 16.62 23.84
N TYR A 133 16.21 15.72 23.54
CA TYR A 133 14.78 15.81 23.80
C TYR A 133 14.38 14.75 24.82
N GLU A 134 13.80 15.18 25.94
CA GLU A 134 13.28 14.27 26.96
C GLU A 134 11.79 14.02 26.71
N CYS A 135 11.33 12.78 26.85
CA CYS A 135 9.93 12.42 26.68
C CYS A 135 9.42 11.43 27.74
N GLU A 136 8.13 11.51 28.02
CA GLU A 136 7.44 10.55 28.90
C GLU A 136 7.09 9.29 28.14
N ASN A 137 6.65 9.43 26.89
CA ASN A 137 6.27 8.35 25.99
C ASN A 137 7.01 8.49 24.66
N LEU A 138 7.49 7.37 24.14
CA LEU A 138 8.19 7.26 22.86
C LEU A 138 7.36 6.44 21.88
N LEU A 139 7.09 6.98 20.70
CA LEU A 139 6.37 6.30 19.64
C LEU A 139 7.27 6.12 18.41
N LEU A 140 7.51 4.87 18.03
CA LEU A 140 8.35 4.51 16.90
C LEU A 140 7.49 4.29 15.64
N CYS A 141 7.70 5.14 14.62
CA CYS A 141 6.97 5.16 13.36
C CYS A 141 7.92 5.24 12.16
N THR A 142 9.01 4.47 12.19
CA THR A 142 10.11 4.54 11.22
C THR A 142 9.80 3.92 9.87
N GLY A 143 8.67 3.24 9.74
CA GLY A 143 8.16 2.74 8.47
C GLY A 143 8.97 1.59 7.87
N SER A 144 9.01 1.56 6.55
CA SER A 144 9.67 0.53 5.76
C SER A 144 10.46 1.12 4.60
N GLU A 145 11.35 0.31 4.05
CA GLU A 145 12.15 0.62 2.86
C GLU A 145 11.95 -0.44 1.78
N THR A 146 12.28 -0.10 0.53
CA THR A 146 12.26 -1.05 -0.59
C THR A 146 13.23 -2.19 -0.31
N PHE A 147 12.76 -3.42 -0.46
CA PHE A 147 13.62 -4.59 -0.41
C PHE A 147 14.19 -4.87 -1.81
N VAL A 148 15.51 -4.92 -1.90
CA VAL A 148 16.24 -5.35 -3.09
C VAL A 148 17.02 -6.60 -2.73
N PRO A 149 16.62 -7.78 -3.24
CA PRO A 149 17.34 -9.01 -2.94
C PRO A 149 18.73 -9.00 -3.63
N ALA A 150 19.63 -9.79 -3.08
CA ALA A 150 20.98 -9.97 -3.64
C ALA A 150 20.94 -10.86 -4.90
N ILE A 151 20.38 -10.32 -5.99
CA ILE A 151 20.34 -11.01 -7.28
C ILE A 151 21.72 -10.90 -7.95
N PRO A 152 22.34 -12.02 -8.40
CA PRO A 152 23.60 -11.97 -9.14
C PRO A 152 23.54 -10.99 -10.32
N GLY A 153 24.47 -10.05 -10.36
CA GLY A 153 24.60 -9.04 -11.41
C GLY A 153 23.77 -7.76 -11.21
N ILE A 154 22.99 -7.65 -10.12
CA ILE A 154 22.16 -6.46 -9.85
C ILE A 154 23.00 -5.17 -9.71
N ASP A 155 24.22 -5.28 -9.26
CA ASP A 155 25.21 -4.20 -9.12
C ASP A 155 25.81 -3.73 -10.47
N LYS A 156 25.60 -4.50 -11.54
CA LYS A 156 26.13 -4.22 -12.89
C LYS A 156 25.08 -3.60 -13.83
N VAL A 157 23.86 -3.45 -13.38
CA VAL A 157 22.76 -2.88 -14.16
C VAL A 157 22.14 -1.69 -13.43
N SER A 158 21.65 -0.73 -14.18
CA SER A 158 20.86 0.36 -13.63
C SER A 158 19.40 -0.09 -13.56
N TYR A 159 18.89 -0.34 -12.36
CA TYR A 159 17.48 -0.70 -12.15
C TYR A 159 16.71 0.43 -11.48
N TRP A 160 15.42 0.44 -11.70
CA TRP A 160 14.48 1.35 -11.05
C TRP A 160 13.92 0.76 -9.78
N THR A 161 13.67 1.63 -8.82
CA THR A 161 12.72 1.44 -7.74
C THR A 161 11.44 2.22 -8.05
N HIS A 162 10.47 2.19 -7.11
CA HIS A 162 9.28 3.04 -7.22
C HIS A 162 9.62 4.54 -7.38
N ARG A 163 10.72 5.01 -6.79
CA ARG A 163 11.15 6.42 -6.90
C ARG A 163 11.47 6.81 -8.33
N ASP A 164 12.26 5.99 -9.00
CA ASP A 164 12.65 6.23 -10.39
C ASP A 164 11.43 6.16 -11.32
N ALA A 165 10.56 5.17 -11.10
CA ALA A 165 9.33 5.01 -11.88
C ALA A 165 8.36 6.20 -11.71
N LEU A 166 8.30 6.82 -10.52
CA LEU A 166 7.44 7.96 -10.22
C LEU A 166 7.94 9.28 -10.81
N ASP A 167 9.24 9.42 -11.04
CA ASP A 167 9.86 10.68 -11.48
C ASP A 167 10.40 10.62 -12.91
N ASN A 168 10.27 9.49 -13.59
CA ASN A 168 10.73 9.35 -14.95
C ASN A 168 9.92 10.21 -15.93
N LYS A 169 10.61 10.99 -16.74
CA LYS A 169 10.00 11.94 -17.71
C LYS A 169 10.03 11.43 -19.15
N GLU A 170 10.63 10.27 -19.37
CA GLU A 170 10.75 9.63 -20.68
C GLU A 170 10.26 8.20 -20.60
N LEU A 171 9.33 7.82 -21.49
CA LEU A 171 8.84 6.45 -21.52
C LEU A 171 9.88 5.53 -22.14
N PRO A 172 10.23 4.41 -21.46
CA PRO A 172 11.01 3.36 -22.10
C PRO A 172 10.17 2.65 -23.17
N ALA A 173 10.80 2.07 -24.17
CA ALA A 173 10.12 1.21 -25.13
C ALA A 173 9.60 -0.07 -24.45
N SER A 174 10.38 -0.60 -23.47
CA SER A 174 10.03 -1.81 -22.74
C SER A 174 10.47 -1.75 -21.28
N LEU A 175 9.70 -2.40 -20.43
CA LEU A 175 9.90 -2.46 -18.99
C LEU A 175 9.73 -3.89 -18.49
N ALA A 176 10.75 -4.44 -17.84
CA ALA A 176 10.65 -5.65 -17.06
C ALA A 176 10.40 -5.29 -15.59
N ILE A 177 9.43 -5.92 -14.96
CA ILE A 177 9.09 -5.73 -13.55
C ILE A 177 9.35 -7.05 -12.81
N ILE A 178 10.25 -7.05 -11.85
CA ILE A 178 10.44 -8.19 -10.95
C ILE A 178 9.52 -7.99 -9.76
N GLY A 179 8.53 -8.85 -9.63
CA GLY A 179 7.48 -8.84 -8.61
C GLY A 179 6.13 -8.39 -9.12
N GLY A 180 5.16 -9.28 -9.07
CA GLY A 180 3.75 -9.08 -9.47
C GLY A 180 2.83 -8.71 -8.29
N GLY A 181 3.36 -8.13 -7.22
CA GLY A 181 2.59 -7.61 -6.10
C GLY A 181 1.87 -6.30 -6.43
N VAL A 182 1.28 -5.67 -5.41
CA VAL A 182 0.46 -4.44 -5.58
C VAL A 182 1.22 -3.33 -6.31
N ILE A 183 2.43 -3.01 -5.85
CA ILE A 183 3.25 -1.94 -6.44
C ILE A 183 3.62 -2.28 -7.89
N GLY A 184 4.09 -3.51 -8.13
CA GLY A 184 4.45 -3.97 -9.47
C GLY A 184 3.29 -3.92 -10.45
N MET A 185 2.11 -4.36 -10.04
CA MET A 185 0.92 -4.35 -10.88
C MET A 185 0.38 -2.94 -11.15
N GLU A 186 0.45 -2.03 -10.18
CA GLU A 186 0.05 -0.64 -10.39
C GLU A 186 0.97 0.06 -11.41
N PHE A 187 2.31 -0.12 -11.31
CA PHE A 187 3.23 0.40 -12.33
C PHE A 187 3.07 -0.30 -13.68
N ALA A 188 2.85 -1.63 -13.69
CA ALA A 188 2.56 -2.36 -14.92
C ALA A 188 1.34 -1.75 -15.64
N SER A 189 0.27 -1.48 -14.90
CA SER A 189 -0.94 -0.82 -15.38
C SER A 189 -0.64 0.57 -15.97
N PHE A 190 0.07 1.41 -15.23
CA PHE A 190 0.42 2.77 -15.64
C PHE A 190 1.21 2.78 -16.95
N PHE A 191 2.32 2.06 -16.99
CA PHE A 191 3.19 2.04 -18.17
C PHE A 191 2.52 1.37 -19.37
N ASN A 192 1.75 0.31 -19.18
CA ASN A 192 0.98 -0.32 -20.25
C ASN A 192 -0.04 0.63 -20.85
N SER A 193 -0.77 1.41 -20.05
CA SER A 193 -1.72 2.42 -20.53
C SER A 193 -1.05 3.46 -21.43
N LEU A 194 0.21 3.81 -21.16
CA LEU A 194 0.99 4.77 -21.93
C LEU A 194 1.77 4.15 -23.09
N GLY A 195 1.56 2.88 -23.41
CA GLY A 195 2.11 2.22 -24.59
C GLY A 195 3.45 1.52 -24.40
N VAL A 196 3.97 1.41 -23.17
CA VAL A 196 5.20 0.68 -22.88
C VAL A 196 4.93 -0.83 -22.96
N GLN A 197 5.85 -1.59 -23.54
CA GLN A 197 5.81 -3.04 -23.53
C GLN A 197 6.25 -3.56 -22.15
N VAL A 198 5.30 -4.09 -21.37
CA VAL A 198 5.54 -4.52 -19.99
C VAL A 198 5.59 -6.04 -19.89
N THR A 199 6.62 -6.56 -19.21
CA THR A 199 6.71 -7.95 -18.79
C THR A 199 6.86 -8.02 -17.27
N VAL A 200 6.00 -8.77 -16.60
CA VAL A 200 6.06 -9.03 -15.16
C VAL A 200 6.63 -10.42 -14.92
N VAL A 201 7.70 -10.49 -14.11
CA VAL A 201 8.30 -11.75 -13.67
C VAL A 201 7.96 -11.96 -12.21
N GLU A 202 7.15 -12.99 -11.91
CA GLU A 202 6.64 -13.27 -10.59
C GLU A 202 7.05 -14.69 -10.15
N MET A 203 7.62 -14.78 -8.96
CA MET A 203 8.07 -16.04 -8.38
C MET A 203 6.90 -16.96 -7.97
N LEU A 204 5.78 -16.37 -7.57
CA LEU A 204 4.56 -17.10 -7.23
C LEU A 204 3.82 -17.55 -8.49
N ASP A 205 2.90 -18.45 -8.32
CA ASP A 205 2.07 -19.00 -9.39
C ASP A 205 0.86 -18.13 -9.77
N GLU A 206 0.67 -16.99 -9.07
CA GLU A 206 -0.29 -15.94 -9.42
C GLU A 206 0.20 -14.57 -8.93
N ILE A 207 -0.26 -13.50 -9.58
CA ILE A 207 -0.04 -12.12 -9.16
C ILE A 207 -0.79 -11.80 -7.85
N LEU A 208 -0.40 -10.74 -7.15
CA LEU A 208 -1.05 -10.23 -5.94
C LEU A 208 -1.11 -11.26 -4.80
N GLY A 209 -0.15 -12.17 -4.74
CA GLY A 209 -0.06 -13.16 -3.67
C GLY A 209 0.01 -12.52 -2.28
N GLY A 210 -0.66 -13.18 -1.30
CA GLY A 210 -0.56 -12.79 0.11
C GLY A 210 -1.66 -11.89 0.64
N GLY A 211 -2.86 -11.86 0.05
CA GLY A 211 -3.99 -11.11 0.63
C GLY A 211 -5.15 -10.84 -0.30
N MET A 212 -4.95 -10.93 -1.61
CA MET A 212 -6.03 -10.85 -2.58
C MET A 212 -6.59 -12.24 -2.87
N ASP A 213 -7.90 -12.26 -3.18
CA ASP A 213 -8.54 -13.47 -3.69
C ASP A 213 -7.85 -13.93 -4.97
N ARG A 214 -7.39 -15.19 -4.97
CA ARG A 214 -6.58 -15.75 -6.05
C ARG A 214 -7.33 -15.80 -7.38
N GLU A 215 -8.61 -16.13 -7.36
CA GLU A 215 -9.43 -16.20 -8.56
C GLU A 215 -9.59 -14.82 -9.21
N LEU A 216 -9.89 -13.82 -8.40
CA LEU A 216 -10.03 -12.44 -8.87
C LEU A 216 -8.68 -11.88 -9.37
N ALA A 217 -7.59 -12.20 -8.72
CA ALA A 217 -6.24 -11.85 -9.17
C ALA A 217 -5.94 -12.45 -10.56
N GLY A 218 -6.28 -13.72 -10.77
CA GLY A 218 -6.14 -14.39 -12.07
C GLY A 218 -7.00 -13.75 -13.16
N MET A 219 -8.21 -13.32 -12.84
CA MET A 219 -9.08 -12.57 -13.77
C MET A 219 -8.47 -11.22 -14.14
N LEU A 220 -7.92 -10.47 -13.17
CA LEU A 220 -7.21 -9.21 -13.43
C LEU A 220 -5.99 -9.43 -14.33
N ARG A 221 -5.18 -10.45 -14.04
CA ARG A 221 -4.03 -10.83 -14.88
C ARG A 221 -4.46 -11.14 -16.32
N ALA A 222 -5.51 -11.92 -16.50
CA ALA A 222 -6.05 -12.26 -17.81
C ALA A 222 -6.49 -11.00 -18.59
N GLU A 223 -7.10 -10.04 -17.91
CA GLU A 223 -7.48 -8.75 -18.51
C GLU A 223 -6.26 -7.96 -18.98
N TYR A 224 -5.20 -7.88 -18.18
CA TYR A 224 -3.97 -7.20 -18.58
C TYR A 224 -3.15 -7.96 -19.62
N ALA A 225 -3.23 -9.28 -19.64
CA ALA A 225 -2.65 -10.09 -20.72
C ALA A 225 -3.28 -9.76 -22.08
N LYS A 226 -4.60 -9.55 -22.14
CA LYS A 226 -5.29 -9.08 -23.34
C LYS A 226 -4.82 -7.70 -23.80
N ARG A 227 -4.37 -6.84 -22.87
CA ARG A 227 -3.80 -5.52 -23.13
C ARG A 227 -2.31 -5.55 -23.49
N GLY A 228 -1.72 -6.76 -23.60
CA GLY A 228 -0.35 -6.96 -24.05
C GLY A 228 0.71 -7.07 -22.95
N ILE A 229 0.34 -7.05 -21.67
CA ILE A 229 1.31 -7.36 -20.60
C ILE A 229 1.63 -8.85 -20.64
N LYS A 230 2.92 -9.17 -20.62
CA LYS A 230 3.41 -10.54 -20.51
C LYS A 230 3.64 -10.88 -19.05
N PHE A 231 3.25 -12.09 -18.64
CA PHE A 231 3.43 -12.59 -17.28
C PHE A 231 4.24 -13.87 -17.30
N MET A 232 5.37 -13.87 -16.59
CA MET A 232 6.17 -15.04 -16.30
C MET A 232 5.91 -15.41 -14.84
N LEU A 233 5.01 -16.37 -14.63
CA LEU A 233 4.61 -16.86 -13.30
C LEU A 233 5.46 -18.07 -12.90
N SER A 234 5.52 -18.38 -11.60
CA SER A 234 6.39 -19.42 -11.04
C SER A 234 7.83 -19.28 -11.54
N ALA A 235 8.26 -18.04 -11.79
CA ALA A 235 9.52 -17.67 -12.40
C ALA A 235 10.45 -17.05 -11.38
N LYS A 236 11.40 -17.81 -10.87
CA LYS A 236 12.41 -17.34 -9.92
C LYS A 236 13.56 -16.66 -10.67
N VAL A 237 13.72 -15.36 -10.48
CA VAL A 237 14.87 -14.63 -11.05
C VAL A 237 16.16 -15.14 -10.42
N VAL A 238 17.12 -15.51 -11.27
CA VAL A 238 18.42 -16.09 -10.87
C VAL A 238 19.58 -15.17 -11.16
N SER A 239 19.47 -14.28 -12.15
CA SER A 239 20.47 -13.26 -12.43
C SER A 239 19.92 -12.13 -13.29
N VAL A 240 20.60 -10.99 -13.26
CA VAL A 240 20.41 -9.89 -14.20
C VAL A 240 21.76 -9.49 -14.78
N MET A 241 21.77 -9.06 -16.03
CA MET A 241 23.01 -8.63 -16.69
C MET A 241 22.71 -7.60 -17.79
N PRO A 242 23.68 -6.76 -18.18
CA PRO A 242 23.55 -6.00 -19.41
C PRO A 242 23.36 -6.97 -20.58
N ASP A 243 22.47 -6.66 -21.50
CA ASP A 243 22.33 -7.45 -22.74
C ASP A 243 23.59 -7.25 -23.60
N THR A 244 24.22 -8.35 -23.97
CA THR A 244 25.49 -8.35 -24.70
C THR A 244 25.37 -8.27 -26.22
N ALA A 245 24.13 -8.30 -26.73
CA ALA A 245 23.88 -8.15 -28.16
C ALA A 245 24.06 -6.68 -28.57
N GLU A 246 25.20 -6.36 -29.16
CA GLU A 246 25.53 -5.10 -29.82
C GLU A 246 25.19 -3.80 -29.05
N ALA A 247 26.14 -3.26 -28.29
CA ALA A 247 26.11 -1.88 -27.72
C ALA A 247 24.75 -1.42 -27.16
N SER A 248 23.90 -2.37 -26.76
CA SER A 248 22.55 -2.09 -26.30
C SER A 248 22.54 -1.67 -24.83
N SER A 249 21.73 -0.67 -24.51
CA SER A 249 21.43 -0.28 -23.14
C SER A 249 20.41 -1.22 -22.48
N LEU A 250 20.13 -2.38 -23.07
CA LEU A 250 19.13 -3.32 -22.61
C LEU A 250 19.63 -4.14 -21.42
N ILE A 251 18.66 -4.58 -20.61
CA ILE A 251 18.89 -5.41 -19.43
C ILE A 251 18.25 -6.77 -19.67
N GLN A 252 19.01 -7.83 -19.47
CA GLN A 252 18.52 -9.21 -19.50
C GLN A 252 18.24 -9.69 -18.08
N VAL A 253 17.02 -10.17 -17.85
CA VAL A 253 16.56 -10.81 -16.61
C VAL A 253 16.45 -12.31 -16.88
N ASN A 254 17.26 -13.12 -16.21
CA ASN A 254 17.23 -14.57 -16.31
C ASN A 254 16.44 -15.16 -15.16
N TYR A 255 15.59 -16.12 -15.46
CA TYR A 255 14.76 -16.80 -14.47
C TYR A 255 14.67 -18.29 -14.71
N GLU A 256 14.29 -19.05 -13.71
CA GLU A 256 14.01 -20.47 -13.76
C GLU A 256 12.55 -20.74 -13.42
N THR A 257 11.96 -21.68 -14.17
CA THR A 257 10.63 -22.26 -13.92
C THR A 257 10.73 -23.78 -13.88
N ALA A 258 9.63 -24.45 -13.53
CA ALA A 258 9.56 -25.92 -13.60
C ALA A 258 9.80 -26.48 -15.02
N ASP A 259 9.54 -25.68 -16.05
CA ASP A 259 9.73 -26.07 -17.46
C ASP A 259 11.13 -25.76 -17.99
N GLY A 260 11.98 -25.15 -17.14
CA GLY A 260 13.36 -24.81 -17.47
C GLY A 260 13.68 -23.31 -17.38
N PRO A 261 14.89 -22.92 -17.81
CA PRO A 261 15.33 -21.54 -17.78
C PRO A 261 14.67 -20.69 -18.85
N GLY A 262 14.46 -19.41 -18.53
CA GLY A 262 13.97 -18.40 -19.45
C GLY A 262 14.65 -17.06 -19.24
N SER A 263 14.42 -16.13 -20.14
CA SER A 263 14.92 -14.75 -20.01
C SER A 263 13.96 -13.74 -20.60
N VAL A 264 14.03 -12.53 -20.10
CA VAL A 264 13.35 -11.32 -20.60
C VAL A 264 14.37 -10.24 -20.81
N VAL A 265 14.30 -9.55 -21.92
CA VAL A 265 15.12 -8.39 -22.24
C VAL A 265 14.25 -7.16 -22.30
N ALA A 266 14.66 -6.08 -21.63
CA ALA A 266 13.94 -4.82 -21.58
C ALA A 266 14.89 -3.62 -21.48
N GLU A 267 14.41 -2.45 -21.89
CA GLU A 267 15.16 -1.19 -21.79
C GLU A 267 15.32 -0.74 -20.33
N ARG A 268 14.32 -1.01 -19.49
CA ARG A 268 14.36 -0.68 -18.05
C ARG A 268 13.90 -1.88 -17.23
N LEU A 269 14.44 -1.93 -16.01
CA LEU A 269 14.11 -2.94 -15.00
C LEU A 269 13.57 -2.24 -13.75
N LEU A 270 12.37 -2.60 -13.31
CA LEU A 270 11.77 -2.14 -12.06
C LEU A 270 11.83 -3.27 -11.01
N MET A 271 12.45 -2.98 -9.88
CA MET A 271 12.48 -3.87 -8.73
C MET A 271 11.26 -3.61 -7.83
N SER A 272 10.41 -4.61 -7.66
CA SER A 272 9.14 -4.49 -6.93
C SER A 272 8.78 -5.78 -6.17
N VAL A 273 9.74 -6.31 -5.40
CA VAL A 273 9.60 -7.58 -4.66
C VAL A 273 9.19 -7.39 -3.19
N GLY A 274 8.77 -6.19 -2.82
CA GLY A 274 8.25 -5.88 -1.50
C GLY A 274 9.05 -4.85 -0.73
N ARG A 275 8.69 -4.71 0.53
CA ARG A 275 9.25 -3.75 1.47
C ARG A 275 9.61 -4.46 2.76
N ARG A 276 10.57 -3.91 3.50
CA ARG A 276 10.97 -4.41 4.82
C ARG A 276 10.95 -3.28 5.85
N PRO A 277 10.60 -3.53 7.11
CA PRO A 277 10.65 -2.55 8.18
C PRO A 277 12.05 -1.94 8.34
N VAL A 278 12.09 -0.63 8.63
CA VAL A 278 13.34 0.06 8.98
C VAL A 278 13.67 -0.21 10.44
N MET A 279 14.69 -1.03 10.66
CA MET A 279 15.07 -1.55 11.99
C MET A 279 16.42 -1.04 12.49
N LYS A 280 17.09 -0.17 11.72
CA LYS A 280 18.44 0.33 12.01
C LYS A 280 18.54 1.84 11.74
N GLY A 281 19.55 2.45 12.35
CA GLY A 281 19.90 3.85 12.09
C GLY A 281 19.15 4.88 12.92
N PHE A 282 18.42 4.46 13.97
CA PHE A 282 17.71 5.38 14.88
C PHE A 282 17.80 4.97 16.36
N GLY A 283 18.71 4.05 16.71
CA GLY A 283 18.96 3.64 18.10
C GLY A 283 17.98 2.63 18.67
N LEU A 284 17.31 1.83 17.80
CA LEU A 284 16.36 0.80 18.26
C LEU A 284 16.99 -0.22 19.21
N GLU A 285 18.25 -0.54 19.00
CA GLU A 285 19.05 -1.46 19.83
C GLU A 285 19.18 -1.01 21.28
N ASN A 286 19.09 0.29 21.56
CA ASN A 286 19.21 0.87 22.90
C ASN A 286 17.97 0.57 23.78
N LEU A 287 16.88 0.08 23.17
CA LEU A 287 15.61 -0.13 23.87
C LEU A 287 15.40 -1.57 24.33
N GLY A 288 16.14 -2.55 23.80
CA GLY A 288 15.99 -3.96 24.18
C GLY A 288 14.60 -4.52 23.93
N LEU A 289 13.93 -4.11 22.84
CA LEU A 289 12.57 -4.51 22.53
C LEU A 289 12.44 -5.98 22.14
N GLU A 290 11.37 -6.62 22.59
CA GLU A 290 10.97 -7.94 22.11
C GLU A 290 10.65 -7.90 20.61
N ARG A 291 10.96 -9.01 19.93
CA ARG A 291 10.76 -9.18 18.48
C ARG A 291 9.74 -10.29 18.22
N THR A 292 9.02 -10.14 17.12
CA THR A 292 8.20 -11.23 16.58
C THR A 292 9.08 -12.34 15.99
N GLU A 293 8.51 -13.49 15.68
CA GLU A 293 9.22 -14.59 14.99
C GLU A 293 9.83 -14.15 13.65
N ARG A 294 9.25 -13.13 13.01
CA ARG A 294 9.77 -12.53 11.76
C ARG A 294 10.84 -11.44 12.00
N GLY A 295 11.21 -11.20 13.26
CA GLY A 295 12.21 -10.21 13.64
C GLY A 295 11.71 -8.76 13.72
N ASN A 296 10.42 -8.50 13.50
CA ASN A 296 9.83 -7.16 13.62
C ASN A 296 9.63 -6.78 15.10
N VAL A 297 9.37 -5.50 15.37
CA VAL A 297 9.06 -5.05 16.73
C VAL A 297 7.71 -5.63 17.17
N PHE A 298 7.72 -6.34 18.31
CA PHE A 298 6.50 -6.85 18.90
C PHE A 298 5.70 -5.71 19.55
N VAL A 299 4.38 -5.72 19.36
CA VAL A 299 3.42 -4.86 20.07
C VAL A 299 2.19 -5.66 20.50
N ASN A 300 1.57 -5.24 21.59
CA ASN A 300 0.28 -5.78 22.04
C ASN A 300 -0.91 -5.09 21.32
N GLY A 301 -2.12 -5.42 21.71
CA GLY A 301 -3.34 -4.85 21.12
C GLY A 301 -3.52 -3.33 21.31
N GLN A 302 -2.78 -2.72 22.24
CA GLN A 302 -2.72 -1.28 22.47
C GLN A 302 -1.51 -0.61 21.82
N MET A 303 -0.82 -1.30 20.94
CA MET A 303 0.41 -0.85 20.27
C MET A 303 1.60 -0.61 21.22
N GLN A 304 1.56 -1.16 22.43
CA GLN A 304 2.67 -1.10 23.39
C GLN A 304 3.72 -2.14 23.02
N THR A 305 4.99 -1.76 23.08
CA THR A 305 6.12 -2.69 22.99
C THR A 305 6.33 -3.40 24.35
N SER A 306 7.33 -4.26 24.42
CA SER A 306 7.73 -4.89 25.68
C SER A 306 8.30 -3.93 26.74
N VAL A 307 8.63 -2.69 26.34
CA VAL A 307 9.17 -1.65 27.23
C VAL A 307 8.09 -0.65 27.57
N PRO A 308 7.75 -0.48 28.86
CA PRO A 308 6.74 0.48 29.30
C PRO A 308 7.04 1.91 28.84
N GLY A 309 6.03 2.60 28.28
CA GLY A 309 6.16 3.94 27.74
C GLY A 309 6.70 4.01 26.30
N VAL A 310 7.01 2.84 25.68
CA VAL A 310 7.46 2.76 24.30
C VAL A 310 6.40 2.03 23.46
N TYR A 311 6.00 2.68 22.37
CA TYR A 311 4.98 2.23 21.43
C TYR A 311 5.60 2.11 20.03
N ALA A 312 5.00 1.31 19.17
CA ALA A 312 5.38 1.22 17.76
C ALA A 312 4.14 1.07 16.87
N CYS A 313 4.13 1.75 15.73
CA CYS A 313 3.02 1.74 14.78
C CYS A 313 3.51 1.73 13.34
N GLY A 314 2.64 1.30 12.44
CA GLY A 314 2.89 1.24 11.01
C GLY A 314 3.80 0.09 10.60
N ASP A 315 4.45 0.26 9.46
CA ASP A 315 5.23 -0.80 8.80
C ASP A 315 6.33 -1.39 9.70
N LEU A 316 6.82 -0.64 10.68
CA LEU A 316 7.82 -1.10 11.64
C LEU A 316 7.40 -2.37 12.39
N THR A 317 6.11 -2.52 12.66
CA THR A 317 5.57 -3.68 13.38
C THR A 317 5.42 -4.92 12.48
N GLY A 318 5.35 -4.72 11.16
CA GLY A 318 5.22 -5.80 10.18
C GLY A 318 3.88 -6.52 10.16
N TYR A 319 2.88 -6.08 10.92
CA TYR A 319 1.52 -6.67 10.88
C TYR A 319 0.78 -6.32 9.61
N SER A 320 0.90 -5.08 9.15
CA SER A 320 0.28 -4.59 7.91
C SER A 320 1.12 -3.44 7.35
N LEU A 321 1.46 -3.51 6.07
CA LEU A 321 2.24 -2.47 5.37
C LEU A 321 1.31 -1.51 4.61
N LEU A 322 0.22 -1.09 5.26
CA LEU A 322 -0.81 -0.24 4.67
C LEU A 322 -0.97 1.06 5.47
N ALA A 323 -1.04 2.18 4.76
CA ALA A 323 -1.13 3.50 5.38
C ALA A 323 -2.37 3.65 6.27
N HIS A 324 -3.52 3.14 5.85
CA HIS A 324 -4.76 3.20 6.63
C HIS A 324 -4.72 2.31 7.89
N THR A 325 -3.97 1.21 7.88
CA THR A 325 -3.70 0.44 9.10
C THR A 325 -2.83 1.25 10.05
N ALA A 326 -1.75 1.86 9.55
CA ALA A 326 -0.87 2.71 10.33
C ALA A 326 -1.60 3.88 10.99
N VAL A 327 -2.56 4.49 10.30
CA VAL A 327 -3.44 5.55 10.85
C VAL A 327 -4.22 5.02 12.06
N ARG A 328 -4.86 3.86 11.95
CA ARG A 328 -5.64 3.30 13.06
C ARG A 328 -4.77 2.85 14.23
N GLU A 329 -3.62 2.26 13.95
CA GLU A 329 -2.63 1.89 14.97
C GLU A 329 -2.16 3.11 15.76
N ALA A 330 -1.91 4.24 15.08
CA ALA A 330 -1.52 5.49 15.71
C ALA A 330 -2.60 6.04 16.65
N GLU A 331 -3.87 5.99 16.26
CA GLU A 331 -5.01 6.37 17.13
C GLU A 331 -5.05 5.50 18.39
N VAL A 332 -4.91 4.18 18.23
CA VAL A 332 -4.89 3.23 19.36
C VAL A 332 -3.73 3.52 20.31
N ALA A 333 -2.54 3.78 19.78
CA ALA A 333 -1.37 4.11 20.59
C ALA A 333 -1.61 5.38 21.44
N ILE A 334 -2.14 6.44 20.84
CA ILE A 334 -2.44 7.69 21.57
C ILE A 334 -3.58 7.48 22.58
N HIS A 335 -4.61 6.72 22.23
CA HIS A 335 -5.66 6.34 23.18
C HIS A 335 -5.07 5.61 24.40
N SER A 336 -4.14 4.69 24.19
CA SER A 336 -3.43 4.01 25.27
C SER A 336 -2.65 4.98 26.15
N ILE A 337 -1.92 5.94 25.55
CA ILE A 337 -1.14 6.97 26.29
C ILE A 337 -2.04 7.82 27.18
N ILE A 338 -3.22 8.22 26.70
CA ILE A 338 -4.16 9.06 27.48
C ILE A 338 -5.13 8.25 28.35
N GLY A 339 -4.94 6.93 28.47
CA GLY A 339 -5.76 6.07 29.31
C GLY A 339 -7.17 5.78 28.77
N LYS A 340 -7.43 6.03 27.49
CA LYS A 340 -8.70 5.69 26.85
C LYS A 340 -8.71 4.25 26.43
N LYS A 341 -9.79 3.51 26.76
CA LYS A 341 -9.93 2.11 26.38
C LYS A 341 -10.09 1.98 24.85
N ASP A 342 -9.14 1.33 24.23
CA ASP A 342 -9.14 1.02 22.79
C ASP A 342 -8.20 -0.17 22.52
N ALA A 343 -8.38 -0.84 21.39
CA ALA A 343 -7.51 -1.92 20.94
C ALA A 343 -7.55 -2.04 19.41
N MET A 344 -6.43 -2.45 18.83
CA MET A 344 -6.33 -2.70 17.39
C MET A 344 -7.07 -3.99 17.01
N SER A 345 -7.87 -3.89 15.96
CA SER A 345 -8.47 -5.03 15.27
C SER A 345 -7.89 -5.12 13.85
N TYR A 346 -7.38 -6.30 13.49
CA TYR A 346 -6.91 -6.57 12.14
C TYR A 346 -7.89 -7.41 11.31
N ARG A 347 -9.12 -7.60 11.81
CA ARG A 347 -10.15 -8.47 11.20
C ARG A 347 -10.60 -7.95 9.85
N ALA A 348 -10.75 -6.65 9.71
CA ALA A 348 -11.35 -6.00 8.54
C ALA A 348 -10.45 -4.90 7.96
N ILE A 349 -9.19 -5.24 7.68
CA ILE A 349 -8.28 -4.33 7.00
C ILE A 349 -8.45 -4.51 5.48
N PRO A 350 -9.00 -3.53 4.75
CA PRO A 350 -9.17 -3.65 3.32
C PRO A 350 -7.83 -3.51 2.58
N GLY A 351 -7.62 -4.37 1.59
CA GLY A 351 -6.56 -4.25 0.61
C GLY A 351 -7.13 -3.80 -0.73
N VAL A 352 -6.45 -2.89 -1.43
CA VAL A 352 -6.87 -2.38 -2.74
C VAL A 352 -5.68 -2.31 -3.67
N VAL A 353 -5.89 -2.70 -4.93
CA VAL A 353 -4.97 -2.45 -6.03
C VAL A 353 -5.67 -1.53 -7.03
N TYR A 354 -5.06 -0.38 -7.28
CA TYR A 354 -5.66 0.70 -8.08
C TYR A 354 -5.36 0.57 -9.57
N THR A 355 -5.37 -0.65 -10.05
CA THR A 355 -5.41 -0.98 -11.47
C THR A 355 -6.74 -0.53 -12.09
N ASN A 356 -6.90 -0.68 -13.39
CA ASN A 356 -8.17 -0.44 -14.08
C ASN A 356 -8.56 -1.65 -14.95
N PRO A 357 -9.49 -2.52 -14.48
CA PRO A 357 -10.34 -2.37 -13.29
C PRO A 357 -9.57 -2.49 -11.97
N GLU A 358 -10.13 -1.88 -10.91
CA GLU A 358 -9.66 -2.06 -9.55
C GLU A 358 -10.00 -3.45 -9.01
N ILE A 359 -9.16 -3.96 -8.10
CA ILE A 359 -9.44 -5.14 -7.29
C ILE A 359 -9.28 -4.79 -5.81
N ALA A 360 -10.23 -5.21 -4.99
CA ALA A 360 -10.22 -4.99 -3.55
C ALA A 360 -10.69 -6.22 -2.79
N GLY A 361 -10.19 -6.38 -1.58
CA GLY A 361 -10.60 -7.45 -0.69
C GLY A 361 -10.52 -7.03 0.77
N VAL A 362 -11.34 -7.63 1.62
CA VAL A 362 -11.36 -7.40 3.06
C VAL A 362 -11.78 -8.68 3.80
N GLY A 363 -11.18 -8.91 4.95
CA GLY A 363 -11.41 -10.11 5.75
C GLY A 363 -10.71 -11.34 5.18
N GLU A 364 -11.36 -12.50 5.32
CA GLU A 364 -10.80 -13.78 4.93
C GLU A 364 -10.81 -14.02 3.43
N THR A 365 -9.85 -14.79 2.95
CA THR A 365 -9.88 -15.41 1.62
C THR A 365 -10.31 -16.87 1.71
N GLU A 366 -10.69 -17.50 0.60
CA GLU A 366 -10.97 -18.93 0.59
C GLU A 366 -9.77 -19.74 1.05
N GLU A 367 -8.55 -19.36 0.61
CA GLU A 367 -7.31 -20.02 0.98
C GLU A 367 -7.04 -19.92 2.50
N SER A 368 -7.29 -18.76 3.11
CA SER A 368 -7.09 -18.56 4.55
C SER A 368 -8.06 -19.42 5.38
N LEU A 369 -9.32 -19.50 4.96
CA LEU A 369 -10.34 -20.32 5.60
C LEU A 369 -10.05 -21.83 5.44
N GLN A 370 -9.69 -22.27 4.24
CA GLN A 370 -9.32 -23.65 3.94
C GLN A 370 -8.10 -24.08 4.77
N LYS A 371 -7.05 -23.27 4.80
CA LYS A 371 -5.84 -23.54 5.59
C LYS A 371 -6.13 -23.72 7.09
N ARG A 372 -7.10 -22.98 7.62
CA ARG A 372 -7.52 -23.07 9.04
C ARG A 372 -8.64 -24.07 9.30
N GLY A 373 -9.13 -24.74 8.28
CA GLY A 373 -10.24 -25.71 8.39
C GLY A 373 -11.56 -25.10 8.82
N VAL A 374 -11.78 -23.80 8.52
CA VAL A 374 -13.01 -23.09 8.83
C VAL A 374 -14.04 -23.33 7.75
N ALA A 375 -15.23 -23.81 8.11
CA ALA A 375 -16.33 -24.01 7.20
C ALA A 375 -16.92 -22.67 6.73
N TYR A 376 -17.15 -22.54 5.44
CA TYR A 376 -17.71 -21.35 4.82
C TYR A 376 -18.54 -21.66 3.59
N ARG A 377 -19.39 -20.71 3.19
CA ARG A 377 -20.12 -20.69 1.94
C ARG A 377 -19.64 -19.50 1.11
N ALA A 378 -19.23 -19.73 -0.12
CA ALA A 378 -18.88 -18.68 -1.06
C ALA A 378 -20.10 -18.31 -1.92
N VAL A 379 -20.43 -17.02 -1.97
CA VAL A 379 -21.40 -16.46 -2.91
C VAL A 379 -20.65 -15.62 -3.92
N LYS A 380 -20.78 -15.97 -5.19
CA LYS A 380 -20.09 -15.31 -6.29
C LYS A 380 -21.10 -14.78 -7.28
N LEU A 381 -21.07 -13.47 -7.53
CA LEU A 381 -21.93 -12.82 -8.50
C LEU A 381 -21.13 -11.98 -9.51
N PRO A 382 -21.52 -12.00 -10.79
CA PRO A 382 -21.06 -11.00 -11.75
C PRO A 382 -21.43 -9.58 -11.27
N MET A 383 -20.52 -8.62 -11.45
CA MET A 383 -20.83 -7.21 -11.17
C MET A 383 -21.97 -6.67 -12.05
N ALA A 384 -22.28 -7.34 -13.13
CA ALA A 384 -23.45 -7.04 -14.00
C ALA A 384 -24.81 -7.11 -13.27
N TYR A 385 -24.88 -7.68 -12.08
CA TYR A 385 -26.08 -7.58 -11.23
C TYR A 385 -26.28 -6.18 -10.65
N SER A 386 -25.29 -5.31 -10.69
CA SER A 386 -25.44 -3.88 -10.38
C SER A 386 -25.71 -3.09 -11.66
N GLY A 387 -26.91 -2.50 -11.78
CA GLY A 387 -27.28 -1.67 -12.94
C GLY A 387 -26.33 -0.47 -13.15
N ARG A 388 -25.87 0.15 -12.05
CA ARG A 388 -24.89 1.25 -12.11
C ARG A 388 -23.54 0.77 -12.67
N PHE A 389 -23.10 -0.41 -12.27
CA PHE A 389 -21.86 -0.98 -12.82
C PHE A 389 -21.97 -1.17 -14.33
N VAL A 390 -23.06 -1.74 -14.82
CA VAL A 390 -23.30 -1.95 -16.26
C VAL A 390 -23.28 -0.64 -17.02
N ALA A 391 -23.96 0.38 -16.50
CA ALA A 391 -24.05 1.69 -17.13
C ALA A 391 -22.68 2.40 -17.26
N GLU A 392 -21.77 2.19 -16.31
CA GLU A 392 -20.50 2.91 -16.24
C GLU A 392 -19.28 2.09 -16.66
N ASN A 393 -19.42 0.78 -16.89
CA ASN A 393 -18.32 -0.12 -17.21
C ASN A 393 -18.64 -0.98 -18.45
N GLU A 394 -18.93 -0.33 -19.56
CA GLU A 394 -19.27 -1.00 -20.82
C GLU A 394 -18.17 -1.99 -21.26
N GLY A 395 -18.57 -3.24 -21.47
CA GLY A 395 -17.68 -4.30 -21.92
C GLY A 395 -16.67 -4.81 -20.87
N VAL A 396 -16.82 -4.44 -19.59
CA VAL A 396 -15.95 -4.90 -18.51
C VAL A 396 -16.63 -5.98 -17.71
N ASN A 397 -15.94 -7.12 -17.53
CA ASN A 397 -16.38 -8.19 -16.65
C ASN A 397 -15.81 -7.95 -15.23
N GLY A 398 -16.69 -7.95 -14.25
CA GLY A 398 -16.32 -7.85 -12.84
C GLY A 398 -17.02 -8.93 -12.02
N VAL A 399 -16.51 -9.19 -10.83
CA VAL A 399 -17.02 -10.22 -9.91
C VAL A 399 -17.02 -9.68 -8.48
N CYS A 400 -18.09 -9.97 -7.76
CA CYS A 400 -18.19 -9.86 -6.32
C CYS A 400 -18.22 -11.25 -5.69
N LYS A 401 -17.38 -11.50 -4.70
CA LYS A 401 -17.36 -12.75 -3.93
C LYS A 401 -17.55 -12.42 -2.46
N LEU A 402 -18.54 -13.03 -1.81
CA LEU A 402 -18.74 -12.98 -0.36
C LEU A 402 -18.46 -14.35 0.25
N LEU A 403 -17.79 -14.38 1.39
CA LEU A 403 -17.54 -15.57 2.19
C LEU A 403 -18.34 -15.45 3.48
N LEU A 404 -19.26 -16.41 3.69
CA LEU A 404 -20.15 -16.47 4.84
C LEU A 404 -19.84 -17.68 5.70
N GLY A 405 -19.76 -17.50 7.00
CA GLY A 405 -19.56 -18.58 7.96
C GLY A 405 -20.79 -19.49 8.09
N SER A 406 -20.66 -20.58 8.84
CA SER A 406 -21.76 -21.50 9.13
C SER A 406 -22.91 -20.86 9.93
N ASP A 407 -22.64 -19.75 10.61
CA ASP A 407 -23.62 -18.92 11.32
C ASP A 407 -24.12 -17.72 10.49
N ASP A 408 -23.86 -17.74 9.17
CA ASP A 408 -24.14 -16.67 8.22
C ASP A 408 -23.41 -15.33 8.50
N THR A 409 -22.42 -15.30 9.39
CA THR A 409 -21.58 -14.09 9.58
C THR A 409 -20.75 -13.83 8.34
N VAL A 410 -20.61 -12.55 7.98
CA VAL A 410 -19.73 -12.14 6.87
C VAL A 410 -18.27 -12.29 7.29
N LEU A 411 -17.52 -13.16 6.64
CA LEU A 411 -16.11 -13.45 6.94
C LEU A 411 -15.14 -12.74 6.00
N GLY A 412 -15.51 -12.58 4.74
CA GLY A 412 -14.68 -11.96 3.72
C GLY A 412 -15.50 -11.45 2.54
N ALA A 413 -14.94 -10.46 1.86
CA ALA A 413 -15.52 -9.90 0.64
C ALA A 413 -14.41 -9.50 -0.33
N HIS A 414 -14.61 -9.82 -1.62
CA HIS A 414 -13.64 -9.54 -2.67
C HIS A 414 -14.36 -9.02 -3.90
N VAL A 415 -13.84 -7.97 -4.52
CA VAL A 415 -14.47 -7.30 -5.67
C VAL A 415 -13.42 -7.02 -6.73
N LEU A 416 -13.71 -7.44 -7.96
CA LEU A 416 -13.02 -6.99 -9.17
C LEU A 416 -13.98 -6.14 -10.00
N GLY A 417 -13.67 -4.88 -10.18
CA GLY A 417 -14.50 -3.92 -10.92
C GLY A 417 -14.56 -2.56 -10.27
N ASN A 418 -14.69 -1.51 -11.08
CA ASN A 418 -14.75 -0.14 -10.56
C ASN A 418 -16.14 0.19 -9.98
N PRO A 419 -16.17 0.91 -8.85
CA PRO A 419 -15.09 1.39 -8.01
C PRO A 419 -14.84 0.50 -6.77
N ALA A 420 -14.15 -0.63 -6.93
CA ALA A 420 -13.89 -1.57 -5.83
C ALA A 420 -13.29 -0.90 -4.59
N SER A 421 -12.36 0.06 -4.78
CA SER A 421 -11.71 0.81 -3.71
C SER A 421 -12.69 1.57 -2.80
N GLU A 422 -13.77 2.08 -3.36
CA GLU A 422 -14.77 2.85 -2.61
C GLU A 422 -15.80 1.95 -1.92
N ILE A 423 -16.28 0.91 -2.60
CA ILE A 423 -17.35 0.06 -2.06
C ILE A 423 -16.86 -0.97 -1.05
N ILE A 424 -15.59 -1.34 -1.06
CA ILE A 424 -15.05 -2.38 -0.17
C ILE A 424 -15.20 -2.04 1.32
N THR A 425 -15.24 -0.76 1.66
CA THR A 425 -15.45 -0.29 3.03
C THR A 425 -16.79 -0.74 3.59
N LEU A 426 -17.84 -0.85 2.76
CA LEU A 426 -19.16 -1.37 3.17
C LEU A 426 -19.04 -2.80 3.71
N ALA A 427 -18.28 -3.64 3.01
CA ALA A 427 -18.00 -5.00 3.46
C ALA A 427 -17.08 -5.03 4.70
N GLY A 428 -16.09 -4.15 4.76
CA GLY A 428 -15.26 -3.98 5.95
C GLY A 428 -16.06 -3.64 7.20
N MET A 429 -17.07 -2.77 7.08
CA MET A 429 -17.98 -2.45 8.17
C MET A 429 -18.80 -3.68 8.60
N ALA A 430 -19.32 -4.44 7.64
CA ALA A 430 -20.07 -5.66 7.93
C ALA A 430 -19.23 -6.70 8.69
N ILE A 431 -17.97 -6.89 8.30
CA ILE A 431 -17.04 -7.83 8.94
C ILE A 431 -16.66 -7.34 10.34
N GLU A 432 -16.28 -6.07 10.48
CA GLU A 432 -15.86 -5.51 11.78
C GLU A 432 -16.98 -5.55 12.82
N LEU A 433 -18.20 -5.26 12.39
CA LEU A 433 -19.40 -5.31 13.25
C LEU A 433 -19.99 -6.71 13.37
N LYS A 434 -19.39 -7.74 12.78
CA LYS A 434 -19.85 -9.13 12.80
C LYS A 434 -21.29 -9.30 12.34
N LEU A 435 -21.67 -8.59 11.28
CA LEU A 435 -23.00 -8.70 10.72
C LEU A 435 -23.19 -10.08 10.09
N THR A 436 -24.40 -10.63 10.27
CA THR A 436 -24.87 -11.76 9.48
C THR A 436 -25.37 -11.29 8.12
N ALA A 437 -25.47 -12.20 7.15
CA ALA A 437 -26.04 -11.91 5.84
C ALA A 437 -27.44 -11.27 5.97
N ASP A 438 -28.32 -11.84 6.82
CA ASP A 438 -29.66 -11.30 7.08
C ASP A 438 -29.62 -9.91 7.73
N GLY A 439 -28.70 -9.68 8.67
CA GLY A 439 -28.53 -8.37 9.32
C GLY A 439 -28.08 -7.30 8.34
N TRP A 440 -27.10 -7.63 7.48
CA TRP A 440 -26.62 -6.68 6.47
C TRP A 440 -27.64 -6.39 5.38
N LYS A 441 -28.42 -7.39 4.97
CA LYS A 441 -29.50 -7.24 3.98
C LYS A 441 -30.60 -6.25 4.40
N LYS A 442 -30.80 -6.03 5.70
CA LYS A 442 -31.78 -5.06 6.23
C LYS A 442 -31.33 -3.61 6.07
N ILE A 443 -30.06 -3.36 5.81
CA ILE A 443 -29.54 -2.01 5.58
C ILE A 443 -30.03 -1.52 4.22
N VAL A 444 -30.47 -0.25 4.16
CA VAL A 444 -30.93 0.37 2.92
C VAL A 444 -29.72 0.88 2.14
N PHE A 445 -29.57 0.39 0.93
CA PHE A 445 -28.56 0.85 -0.04
C PHE A 445 -29.22 1.86 -0.98
N PRO A 446 -28.53 2.97 -1.32
CA PRO A 446 -29.05 3.89 -2.33
C PRO A 446 -29.07 3.24 -3.72
N HIS A 447 -30.11 3.57 -4.51
CA HIS A 447 -30.25 3.08 -5.89
C HIS A 447 -30.23 4.24 -6.90
N PRO A 448 -29.49 4.13 -8.04
CA PRO A 448 -28.58 3.02 -8.36
C PRO A 448 -27.15 3.28 -7.85
N THR A 449 -26.52 2.29 -7.29
CA THR A 449 -25.12 2.31 -6.87
C THR A 449 -24.43 0.99 -7.18
N VAL A 450 -23.09 1.03 -7.35
CA VAL A 450 -22.30 -0.20 -7.50
C VAL A 450 -22.27 -0.99 -6.19
N GLY A 451 -22.31 -0.32 -5.04
CA GLY A 451 -22.31 -0.95 -3.72
C GLY A 451 -23.51 -1.88 -3.47
N GLU A 452 -24.64 -1.71 -4.19
CA GLU A 452 -25.78 -2.63 -4.15
C GLU A 452 -25.43 -4.07 -4.50
N ILE A 453 -24.26 -4.31 -5.15
CA ILE A 453 -23.81 -5.67 -5.46
C ILE A 453 -23.70 -6.54 -4.21
N PHE A 454 -23.34 -5.96 -3.06
CA PHE A 454 -23.32 -6.73 -1.81
C PHE A 454 -24.71 -7.16 -1.37
N LYS A 455 -25.72 -6.31 -1.56
CA LYS A 455 -27.09 -6.66 -1.25
C LYS A 455 -27.66 -7.73 -2.18
N GLU A 456 -27.28 -7.69 -3.45
CA GLU A 456 -27.65 -8.73 -4.41
C GLU A 456 -26.97 -10.08 -4.10
N ALA A 457 -25.80 -10.07 -3.48
CA ALA A 457 -25.05 -11.26 -3.10
C ALA A 457 -25.54 -11.89 -1.76
N LEU A 458 -26.30 -11.17 -0.97
CA LEU A 458 -26.88 -11.66 0.30
C LEU A 458 -28.24 -12.32 0.06
#